data_fba8de946b9101ddeebcf4b0746af0f9
#
_entry.id   fba8de946b9101ddeebcf4b0746af0f9
#
_cell.length_a   1.000
_cell.length_b   1.000
_cell.length_c   1.000
_cell.angle_alpha   90.00
_cell.angle_beta   90.00
_cell.angle_gamma   90.00
#
_symmetry.space_group_name_H-M   'P 1'
#
loop_
_entity.id
_entity.type
_entity.pdbx_description
1 polymer ?
#
loop_
_entity_poly.entity_id
_entity_poly.type
_entity_poly.pdbx_seq_one_letter_code
_entity_poly.pdbx_strand_id
1 'polypeptide(L)'
;MLLSLTPSYVEQITRERPEAGAVIRKVRVKMDESLAAILILNTFAHTMGAAGVGAQALKVFGPEKEMLIAVMLTLAILYFSEIIPKTVGAMYWRVLGVPAAHMIIWLGRLTYPLVWMSTRLTKLLGNKKMGAVTREEILALASLGQRHGALISQETL
;
A
#
# COMPACT_ATOMS: atom_id res chain seq x y z
N MET A 1 -0.05 -6.36 1.86
CA MET A 1 -1.11 -6.97 1.06
C MET A 1 -1.03 -6.58 -0.42
N LEU A 2 -1.17 -5.29 -0.82
CA LEU A 2 -1.10 -4.86 -2.24
C LEU A 2 0.20 -5.31 -2.93
N LEU A 3 1.33 -5.15 -2.26
CA LEU A 3 2.65 -5.57 -2.76
C LEU A 3 2.84 -7.09 -2.77
N SER A 4 2.01 -7.84 -2.08
CA SER A 4 2.05 -9.31 -2.05
C SER A 4 1.25 -9.95 -3.21
N LEU A 5 0.52 -9.15 -4.00
CA LEU A 5 -0.23 -9.61 -5.17
C LEU A 5 0.74 -9.88 -6.33
N THR A 6 1.18 -11.13 -6.46
CA THR A 6 2.08 -11.54 -7.55
C THR A 6 1.38 -11.55 -8.92
N PRO A 7 2.10 -11.34 -10.04
CA PRO A 7 1.54 -11.45 -11.39
C PRO A 7 0.81 -12.76 -11.63
N SER A 8 1.44 -13.86 -11.22
CA SER A 8 0.89 -15.22 -11.36
C SER A 8 -0.45 -15.41 -10.63
N TYR A 9 -0.61 -14.84 -9.44
CA TYR A 9 -1.87 -14.88 -8.72
C TYR A 9 -2.96 -14.08 -9.43
N VAL A 10 -2.62 -12.92 -9.99
CA VAL A 10 -3.58 -12.09 -10.75
C VAL A 10 -4.07 -12.83 -12.00
N GLU A 11 -3.19 -13.55 -12.69
CA GLU A 11 -3.58 -14.38 -13.83
C GLU A 11 -4.46 -15.54 -13.41
N GLN A 12 -4.10 -16.25 -12.33
CA GLN A 12 -4.91 -17.35 -11.82
C GLN A 12 -6.32 -16.89 -11.45
N ILE A 13 -6.44 -15.83 -10.65
CA ILE A 13 -7.75 -15.34 -10.23
C ILE A 13 -8.57 -14.77 -11.39
N THR A 14 -7.91 -14.25 -12.44
CA THR A 14 -8.59 -13.77 -13.65
C THR A 14 -9.20 -14.94 -14.44
N ARG A 15 -8.57 -16.10 -14.43
CA ARG A 15 -9.13 -17.33 -15.06
C ARG A 15 -10.29 -17.91 -14.25
N GLU A 16 -10.16 -17.95 -12.92
CA GLU A 16 -11.18 -18.53 -12.03
C GLU A 16 -12.38 -17.60 -11.83
N ARG A 17 -12.14 -16.30 -11.72
CA ARG A 17 -13.14 -15.25 -11.44
C ARG A 17 -12.82 -13.99 -12.22
N PRO A 18 -13.28 -13.84 -13.47
CA PRO A 18 -12.91 -12.72 -14.35
C PRO A 18 -13.19 -11.33 -13.77
N GLU A 19 -14.31 -11.17 -13.07
CA GLU A 19 -14.67 -9.90 -12.43
C GLU A 19 -13.71 -9.53 -11.30
N ALA A 20 -13.36 -10.48 -10.44
CA ALA A 20 -12.40 -10.26 -9.35
C ALA A 20 -10.99 -9.96 -9.89
N GLY A 21 -10.58 -10.69 -10.94
CA GLY A 21 -9.32 -10.44 -11.63
C GLY A 21 -9.25 -9.04 -12.23
N ALA A 22 -10.31 -8.56 -12.87
CA ALA A 22 -10.39 -7.22 -13.44
C ALA A 22 -10.23 -6.13 -12.37
N VAL A 23 -10.85 -6.30 -11.20
CA VAL A 23 -10.74 -5.37 -10.08
C VAL A 23 -9.32 -5.30 -9.53
N ILE A 24 -8.70 -6.45 -9.29
CA ILE A 24 -7.31 -6.54 -8.79
C ILE A 24 -6.34 -5.93 -9.81
N ARG A 25 -6.53 -6.24 -11.10
CA ARG A 25 -5.71 -5.70 -12.19
C ARG A 25 -5.79 -4.17 -12.25
N LYS A 26 -6.99 -3.61 -12.08
CA LYS A 26 -7.20 -2.16 -12.05
C LYS A 26 -6.43 -1.47 -10.93
N VAL A 27 -6.48 -2.04 -9.72
CA VAL A 27 -5.72 -1.54 -8.55
C VAL A 27 -4.22 -1.65 -8.81
N ARG A 28 -3.77 -2.73 -9.44
CA ARG A 28 -2.36 -2.96 -9.72
C ARG A 28 -1.80 -2.02 -10.80
N VAL A 29 -2.55 -1.75 -11.86
CA VAL A 29 -2.16 -0.78 -12.90
C VAL A 29 -2.02 0.63 -12.32
N LYS A 30 -2.86 0.96 -11.31
CA LYS A 30 -2.84 2.25 -10.61
C LYS A 30 -2.26 2.12 -9.19
N MET A 31 -1.17 1.36 -9.05
CA MET A 31 -0.61 1.04 -7.74
C MET A 31 -0.18 2.29 -6.98
N ASP A 32 0.50 3.24 -7.65
CA ASP A 32 0.97 4.48 -7.04
C ASP A 32 -0.19 5.35 -6.55
N GLU A 33 -1.25 5.49 -7.35
CA GLU A 33 -2.46 6.20 -6.96
C GLU A 33 -3.17 5.51 -5.78
N SER A 34 -3.20 4.17 -5.79
CA SER A 34 -3.79 3.36 -4.73
C SER A 34 -3.02 3.46 -3.41
N LEU A 35 -1.69 3.42 -3.48
CA LEU A 35 -0.83 3.60 -2.30
C LEU A 35 -0.94 5.01 -1.74
N ALA A 36 -0.95 6.04 -2.61
CA ALA A 36 -1.15 7.42 -2.19
C ALA A 36 -2.50 7.63 -1.50
N ALA A 37 -3.58 7.07 -2.04
CA ALA A 37 -4.91 7.15 -1.44
C ALA A 37 -4.95 6.51 -0.04
N ILE A 38 -4.36 5.32 0.11
CA ILE A 38 -4.26 4.63 1.41
C ILE A 38 -3.45 5.46 2.39
N LEU A 39 -2.30 5.99 1.97
CA LEU A 39 -1.41 6.76 2.83
C LEU A 39 -2.07 8.05 3.30
N ILE A 40 -2.70 8.80 2.39
CA ILE A 40 -3.41 10.05 2.71
C ILE A 40 -4.51 9.78 3.75
N LEU A 41 -5.34 8.76 3.51
CA LEU A 41 -6.45 8.44 4.41
C LEU A 41 -5.97 7.94 5.76
N ASN A 42 -4.94 7.09 5.78
CA ASN A 42 -4.33 6.58 7.00
C ASN A 42 -3.76 7.73 7.85
N THR A 43 -2.99 8.62 7.24
CA THR A 43 -2.41 9.80 7.91
C THR A 43 -3.51 10.71 8.46
N PHE A 44 -4.53 10.99 7.64
CA PHE A 44 -5.66 11.81 8.05
C PHE A 44 -6.40 11.20 9.25
N ALA A 45 -6.73 9.90 9.18
CA ALA A 45 -7.43 9.19 10.25
C ALA A 45 -6.63 9.19 11.56
N HIS A 46 -5.32 8.93 11.49
CA HIS A 46 -4.45 8.96 12.68
C HIS A 46 -4.34 10.36 13.28
N THR A 47 -4.12 11.38 12.44
CA THR A 47 -3.94 12.76 12.91
C THR A 47 -5.23 13.30 13.53
N MET A 48 -6.36 13.17 12.83
CA MET A 48 -7.65 13.64 13.33
C MET A 48 -8.14 12.82 14.53
N GLY A 49 -7.91 11.50 14.50
CA GLY A 49 -8.25 10.60 15.61
C GLY A 49 -7.46 10.92 16.86
N ALA A 50 -6.14 11.08 16.73
CA ALA A 50 -5.26 11.42 17.87
C ALA A 50 -5.61 12.81 18.45
N ALA A 51 -5.83 13.81 17.58
CA ALA A 51 -6.22 15.15 18.03
C ALA A 51 -7.57 15.14 18.75
N GLY A 52 -8.57 14.43 18.20
CA GLY A 52 -9.90 14.33 18.81
C GLY A 52 -9.88 13.62 20.16
N VAL A 53 -9.20 12.47 20.26
CA VAL A 53 -9.08 11.73 21.51
C VAL A 53 -8.25 12.50 22.52
N GLY A 54 -7.16 13.15 22.08
CA GLY A 54 -6.31 13.98 22.96
C GLY A 54 -7.10 15.14 23.56
N ALA A 55 -7.88 15.86 22.76
CA ALA A 55 -8.73 16.95 23.24
C ALA A 55 -9.79 16.49 24.26
N GLN A 56 -10.40 15.33 24.05
CA GLN A 56 -11.34 14.75 25.02
C GLN A 56 -10.65 14.27 26.28
N ALA A 57 -9.49 13.67 26.14
CA ALA A 57 -8.69 13.17 27.26
C ALA A 57 -8.29 14.33 28.22
N LEU A 58 -7.86 15.46 27.68
CA LEU A 58 -7.57 16.67 28.46
C LEU A 58 -8.78 17.17 29.27
N LYS A 59 -9.97 17.13 28.65
CA LYS A 59 -11.21 17.55 29.35
C LYS A 59 -11.59 16.62 30.50
N VAL A 60 -11.36 15.31 30.33
CA VAL A 60 -11.80 14.28 31.30
C VAL A 60 -10.76 14.08 32.42
N PHE A 61 -9.47 14.02 32.05
CA PHE A 61 -8.39 13.64 32.99
C PHE A 61 -7.50 14.80 33.44
N GLY A 62 -7.67 15.97 32.82
CA GLY A 62 -6.87 17.16 33.11
C GLY A 62 -5.45 17.14 32.49
N PRO A 63 -4.75 18.29 32.55
CA PRO A 63 -3.45 18.44 31.89
C PRO A 63 -2.33 17.61 32.54
N GLU A 64 -2.46 17.24 33.82
CA GLU A 64 -1.44 16.47 34.53
C GLU A 64 -1.22 15.07 33.91
N LYS A 65 -2.23 14.49 33.26
CA LYS A 65 -2.18 13.17 32.66
C LYS A 65 -2.00 13.17 31.14
N GLU A 66 -1.87 14.36 30.54
CA GLU A 66 -1.79 14.52 29.09
C GLU A 66 -0.70 13.65 28.46
N MET A 67 0.52 13.71 28.99
CA MET A 67 1.66 12.97 28.46
C MET A 67 1.45 11.45 28.56
N LEU A 68 0.92 10.97 29.67
CA LEU A 68 0.63 9.54 29.85
C LEU A 68 -0.41 9.06 28.82
N ILE A 69 -1.48 9.83 28.65
CA ILE A 69 -2.54 9.51 27.70
C ILE A 69 -2.02 9.55 26.26
N ALA A 70 -1.20 10.55 25.92
CA ALA A 70 -0.59 10.65 24.59
C ALA A 70 0.27 9.42 24.27
N VAL A 71 1.09 8.96 25.22
CA VAL A 71 1.90 7.75 25.05
C VAL A 71 1.02 6.50 24.87
N MET A 72 0.03 6.32 25.74
CA MET A 72 -0.90 5.19 25.66
C MET A 72 -1.69 5.18 24.36
N LEU A 73 -2.15 6.35 23.91
CA LEU A 73 -2.87 6.52 22.64
C LEU A 73 -1.97 6.18 21.45
N THR A 74 -0.72 6.66 21.47
CA THR A 74 0.26 6.37 20.42
C THR A 74 0.53 4.87 20.32
N LEU A 75 0.74 4.20 21.44
CA LEU A 75 0.93 2.75 21.46
C LEU A 75 -0.31 1.99 20.99
N ALA A 76 -1.50 2.43 21.39
CA ALA A 76 -2.76 1.83 20.96
C ALA A 76 -2.95 1.97 19.44
N ILE A 77 -2.72 3.16 18.87
CA ILE A 77 -2.79 3.39 17.43
C ILE A 77 -1.76 2.52 16.71
N LEU A 78 -0.51 2.51 17.16
CA LEU A 78 0.55 1.73 16.55
C LEU A 78 0.21 0.23 16.54
N TYR A 79 -0.25 -0.31 17.64
CA TYR A 79 -0.50 -1.74 17.78
C TYR A 79 -1.80 -2.16 17.06
N PHE A 80 -2.92 -1.53 17.41
CA PHE A 80 -4.24 -1.96 16.95
C PHE A 80 -4.59 -1.43 15.55
N SER A 81 -4.15 -0.24 15.21
CA SER A 81 -4.49 0.39 13.93
C SER A 81 -3.43 0.17 12.84
N GLU A 82 -2.19 -0.13 13.21
CA GLU A 82 -1.10 -0.24 12.24
C GLU A 82 -0.51 -1.66 12.17
N ILE A 83 0.08 -2.17 13.24
CA ILE A 83 0.81 -3.45 13.22
C ILE A 83 -0.14 -4.61 12.95
N ILE A 84 -1.22 -4.74 13.72
CA ILE A 84 -2.14 -5.88 13.60
C ILE A 84 -2.82 -5.92 12.23
N PRO A 85 -3.45 -4.85 11.72
CA PRO A 85 -4.10 -4.91 10.41
C PRO A 85 -3.12 -5.15 9.26
N LYS A 86 -1.91 -4.58 9.30
CA LYS A 86 -0.88 -4.82 8.29
C LYS A 86 -0.41 -6.28 8.31
N THR A 87 -0.19 -6.85 9.48
CA THR A 87 0.21 -8.26 9.63
C THR A 87 -0.87 -9.20 9.16
N VAL A 88 -2.13 -9.00 9.58
CA VAL A 88 -3.28 -9.78 9.11
C VAL A 88 -3.45 -9.66 7.60
N GLY A 89 -3.33 -8.45 7.06
CA GLY A 89 -3.41 -8.21 5.62
C GLY A 89 -2.28 -8.88 4.83
N ALA A 90 -1.09 -9.00 5.41
CA ALA A 90 0.03 -9.70 4.80
C ALA A 90 -0.14 -11.23 4.87
N MET A 91 -0.68 -11.76 5.96
CA MET A 91 -0.92 -13.21 6.11
C MET A 91 -2.08 -13.71 5.26
N TYR A 92 -3.19 -13.00 5.27
CA TYR A 92 -4.45 -13.40 4.61
C TYR A 92 -4.68 -12.70 3.25
N TRP A 93 -3.60 -12.28 2.58
CA TRP A 93 -3.69 -11.49 1.34
C TRP A 93 -4.50 -12.17 0.21
N ARG A 94 -4.52 -13.51 0.13
CA ARG A 94 -5.30 -14.25 -0.88
C ARG A 94 -6.80 -14.11 -0.68
N VAL A 95 -7.26 -14.17 0.57
CA VAL A 95 -8.69 -14.07 0.92
C VAL A 95 -9.13 -12.62 0.90
N LEU A 96 -8.32 -11.73 1.46
CA LEU A 96 -8.60 -10.31 1.58
C LEU A 96 -8.34 -9.50 0.30
N GLY A 97 -7.68 -10.09 -0.70
CA GLY A 97 -7.26 -9.40 -1.93
C GLY A 97 -8.42 -8.78 -2.70
N VAL A 98 -9.48 -9.54 -2.94
CA VAL A 98 -10.64 -9.07 -3.71
C VAL A 98 -11.46 -8.01 -2.95
N PRO A 99 -11.92 -8.26 -1.70
CA PRO A 99 -12.67 -7.23 -0.96
C PRO A 99 -11.84 -5.97 -0.72
N ALA A 100 -10.55 -6.10 -0.43
CA ALA A 100 -9.68 -4.95 -0.27
C ALA A 100 -9.49 -4.18 -1.57
N ALA A 101 -9.40 -4.84 -2.73
CA ALA A 101 -9.31 -4.16 -4.02
C ALA A 101 -10.55 -3.30 -4.31
N HIS A 102 -11.75 -3.77 -4.01
CA HIS A 102 -12.98 -2.98 -4.11
C HIS A 102 -12.96 -1.77 -3.17
N MET A 103 -12.56 -1.99 -1.93
CA MET A 103 -12.44 -0.94 -0.93
C MET A 103 -11.44 0.14 -1.35
N ILE A 104 -10.28 -0.25 -1.91
CA ILE A 104 -9.26 0.68 -2.39
C ILE A 104 -9.78 1.51 -3.58
N ILE A 105 -10.53 0.93 -4.51
CA ILE A 105 -11.13 1.68 -5.61
C ILE A 105 -12.14 2.71 -5.09
N TRP A 106 -12.94 2.33 -4.11
CA TRP A 106 -13.91 3.25 -3.51
C TRP A 106 -13.21 4.39 -2.76
N LEU A 107 -12.20 4.07 -1.95
CA LEU A 107 -11.36 5.06 -1.25
C LEU A 107 -10.62 5.98 -2.22
N GLY A 108 -10.08 5.43 -3.32
CA GLY A 108 -9.44 6.21 -4.36
C GLY A 108 -10.36 7.24 -5.01
N ARG A 109 -11.66 6.95 -5.13
CA ARG A 109 -12.65 7.93 -5.59
C ARG A 109 -12.89 9.03 -4.57
N LEU A 110 -12.97 8.68 -3.29
CA LEU A 110 -13.18 9.63 -2.20
C LEU A 110 -11.98 10.59 -2.05
N THR A 111 -10.77 10.05 -2.16
CA THR A 111 -9.52 10.81 -2.01
C THR A 111 -9.01 11.39 -3.34
N TYR A 112 -9.76 11.24 -4.44
CA TYR A 112 -9.35 11.66 -5.79
C TYR A 112 -8.76 13.08 -5.86
N PRO A 113 -9.37 14.13 -5.27
CA PRO A 113 -8.83 15.47 -5.36
C PRO A 113 -7.46 15.61 -4.70
N LEU A 114 -7.23 14.92 -3.58
CA LEU A 114 -5.96 14.92 -2.86
C LEU A 114 -4.88 14.11 -3.61
N VAL A 115 -5.25 12.95 -4.14
CA VAL A 115 -4.36 12.12 -4.96
C VAL A 115 -3.98 12.86 -6.25
N TRP A 116 -4.92 13.54 -6.90
CA TRP A 116 -4.65 14.35 -8.09
C TRP A 116 -3.64 15.47 -7.79
N MET A 117 -3.81 16.18 -6.67
CA MET A 117 -2.88 17.21 -6.24
C MET A 117 -1.49 16.63 -5.96
N SER A 118 -1.40 15.52 -5.26
CA SER A 118 -0.15 14.81 -4.96
C SER A 118 0.56 14.35 -6.25
N THR A 119 -0.16 13.74 -7.18
CA THR A 119 0.42 13.28 -8.46
C THR A 119 0.88 14.43 -9.35
N ARG A 120 0.19 15.58 -9.31
CA ARG A 120 0.65 16.79 -10.00
C ARG A 120 1.95 17.31 -9.42
N LEU A 121 2.05 17.36 -8.09
CA LEU A 121 3.26 17.78 -7.40
C LEU A 121 4.44 16.85 -7.72
N THR A 122 4.22 15.55 -7.66
CA THR A 122 5.24 14.54 -7.99
C THR A 122 5.70 14.66 -9.45
N LYS A 123 4.80 14.94 -10.39
CA LYS A 123 5.15 15.17 -11.80
C LYS A 123 5.95 16.46 -12.01
N LEU A 124 5.68 17.50 -11.22
CA LEU A 124 6.46 18.74 -11.25
C LEU A 124 7.87 18.57 -10.67
N LEU A 125 8.02 17.75 -9.62
CA LEU A 125 9.28 17.49 -8.95
C LEU A 125 10.12 16.40 -9.63
N GLY A 126 9.48 15.46 -10.35
CA GLY A 126 10.07 14.27 -10.91
C GLY A 126 9.80 14.06 -12.39
N ASN A 127 10.54 14.79 -13.26
CA ASN A 127 10.59 14.44 -14.70
C ASN A 127 11.62 13.32 -14.97
N LYS A 128 11.99 12.53 -13.94
CA LYS A 128 12.78 11.33 -14.12
C LYS A 128 11.82 10.17 -14.43
N LYS A 129 11.97 9.61 -15.62
CA LYS A 129 11.43 8.31 -16.01
C LYS A 129 11.90 7.25 -15.00
N MET A 130 11.22 7.15 -13.86
CA MET A 130 11.35 6.01 -12.97
C MET A 130 10.62 4.85 -13.64
N GLY A 131 11.38 3.94 -14.23
CA GLY A 131 10.81 2.71 -14.76
C GLY A 131 11.27 2.24 -16.13
N ALA A 132 12.23 2.90 -16.77
CA ALA A 132 12.95 2.23 -17.86
C ALA A 132 13.96 1.29 -17.21
N VAL A 133 13.64 -0.01 -17.16
CA VAL A 133 14.62 -1.04 -16.80
C VAL A 133 15.82 -0.84 -17.72
N THR A 134 16.96 -0.48 -17.13
CA THR A 134 18.18 -0.24 -17.92
C THR A 134 18.72 -1.57 -18.43
N ARG A 135 19.46 -1.54 -19.53
CA ARG A 135 20.10 -2.73 -20.08
C ARG A 135 20.99 -3.41 -19.02
N GLU A 136 21.66 -2.60 -18.20
CA GLU A 136 22.50 -3.12 -17.09
C GLU A 136 21.67 -3.87 -16.03
N GLU A 137 20.47 -3.40 -15.75
CA GLU A 137 19.56 -4.02 -14.78
C GLU A 137 19.00 -5.36 -15.27
N ILE A 138 18.70 -5.45 -16.58
CA ILE A 138 18.33 -6.72 -17.24
C ILE A 138 19.49 -7.71 -17.19
N LEU A 139 20.71 -7.28 -17.52
CA LEU A 139 21.91 -8.11 -17.48
C LEU A 139 22.22 -8.58 -16.05
N ALA A 140 22.06 -7.70 -15.06
CA ALA A 140 22.23 -8.07 -13.65
C ALA A 140 21.20 -9.12 -13.19
N LEU A 141 19.93 -8.95 -13.56
CA LEU A 141 18.88 -9.94 -13.27
C LEU A 141 19.13 -11.28 -13.99
N ALA A 142 19.56 -11.26 -15.24
CA ALA A 142 19.91 -12.46 -16.00
C ALA A 142 21.10 -13.21 -15.36
N SER A 143 22.12 -12.48 -14.93
CA SER A 143 23.29 -13.08 -14.24
C SER A 143 22.94 -13.69 -12.88
N LEU A 144 22.00 -13.07 -12.14
CA LEU A 144 21.48 -13.62 -10.90
C LEU A 144 20.63 -14.88 -11.15
N GLY A 145 19.80 -14.86 -12.20
CA GLY A 145 19.02 -16.03 -12.63
C GLY A 145 19.90 -17.23 -13.00
N GLN A 146 21.01 -16.97 -13.69
CA GLN A 146 22.02 -18.00 -14.02
C GLN A 146 22.69 -18.58 -12.78
N ARG A 147 23.10 -17.73 -11.83
CA ARG A 147 23.72 -18.16 -10.57
C ARG A 147 22.80 -18.99 -9.68
N HIS A 148 21.50 -18.74 -9.73
CA HIS A 148 20.49 -19.51 -8.98
C HIS A 148 19.93 -20.71 -9.75
N GLY A 149 20.48 -21.03 -10.92
CA GLY A 149 20.03 -22.17 -11.73
C GLY A 149 18.61 -22.03 -12.29
N ALA A 150 18.05 -20.80 -12.27
CA ALA A 150 16.72 -20.53 -12.79
C ALA A 150 16.70 -20.36 -14.33
N LEU A 151 17.87 -20.12 -14.94
CA LEU A 151 18.07 -20.01 -16.39
C LEU A 151 19.20 -20.95 -16.81
N ILE A 152 18.95 -21.78 -17.81
CA ILE A 152 19.98 -22.62 -18.43
C ILE A 152 20.75 -21.74 -19.41
N SER A 153 22.08 -21.95 -19.50
CA SER A 153 22.98 -21.14 -20.32
C SER A 153 22.64 -21.08 -21.82
N GLN A 154 21.81 -21.99 -22.29
CA GLN A 154 21.30 -22.00 -23.68
C GLN A 154 20.11 -21.07 -23.94
N GLU A 155 19.42 -20.56 -22.91
CA GLU A 155 18.27 -19.66 -23.05
C GLU A 155 18.67 -18.18 -23.07
N THR A 156 19.97 -17.88 -22.92
CA THR A 156 20.51 -16.52 -22.86
C THR A 156 21.23 -16.07 -24.14
N LEU A 157 21.22 -16.92 -25.18
CA LEU A 157 21.70 -16.63 -26.54
C LEU A 157 20.51 -16.39 -27.46
#